data_725d6af4e05f41fb8132331a5b17927d
#
_entry.id   725d6af4e05f41fb8132331a5b17927d
#
_cell.length_a   1.000
_cell.length_b   1.000
_cell.length_c   1.000
_cell.angle_alpha   90.00
_cell.angle_beta   90.00
_cell.angle_gamma   90.00
#
_symmetry.space_group_name_H-M   'P 1'
#
loop_
_entity.id
_entity.type
_entity.pdbx_description
1 polymer ?
#
loop_
_entity_poly.entity_id
_entity_poly.type
_entity_poly.pdbx_seq_one_letter_code
_entity_poly.pdbx_strand_id
1 'polypeptide(L)'
;MILGLAASSCTLFLIAAGALYSEYAGRLALFLDAVINLSAFLFFTLFSVTGNMIFAFFAAVVISSMIVYASALIIEFLKADPFVAAIALSLIIEGTITAISVNIFGTRGVLTSENFMFPRADVRLTAAVVCAALSALLIIFLKTSVKGLYFRIAGTDSAVLEARGINSASYKCAAWLVSAFCASSAGCFYAAEISSFVPNIAGGRGWIALVLVFLGRKKPLYIAAAALFFAAAECFASYLPNTLPNIPPALLISLPYLAALAVISVLPGERRAE
;
A
#
# COMPACT_ATOMS: atom_id res chain seq x y z
N MET A 1 13.86 8.62 16.56
CA MET A 1 12.68 7.83 16.94
C MET A 1 11.40 8.48 16.46
N ILE A 2 11.05 9.69 16.88
CA ILE A 2 9.79 10.39 16.51
C ILE A 2 9.63 10.54 14.99
N LEU A 3 10.67 10.94 14.27
CA LEU A 3 10.63 11.09 12.81
C LEU A 3 10.37 9.76 12.08
N GLY A 4 10.95 8.66 12.57
CA GLY A 4 10.68 7.33 12.01
C GLY A 4 9.24 6.88 12.22
N LEU A 5 8.69 7.10 13.43
CA LEU A 5 7.29 6.84 13.75
C LEU A 5 6.36 7.66 12.85
N ALA A 6 6.65 8.95 12.67
CA ALA A 6 5.85 9.82 11.80
C ALA A 6 5.90 9.34 10.33
N ALA A 7 7.07 8.99 9.83
CA ALA A 7 7.22 8.46 8.47
C ALA A 7 6.44 7.15 8.28
N SER A 8 6.61 6.17 9.17
CA SER A 8 5.91 4.89 9.10
C SER A 8 4.38 5.04 9.22
N SER A 9 3.89 5.91 10.12
CA SER A 9 2.45 6.16 10.25
C SER A 9 1.86 6.83 9.01
N CYS A 10 2.55 7.81 8.41
CA CYS A 10 2.08 8.51 7.22
C CYS A 10 2.11 7.60 5.98
N THR A 11 3.14 6.76 5.82
CA THR A 11 3.20 5.80 4.70
C THR A 11 2.13 4.73 4.82
N LEU A 12 1.91 4.16 6.01
CA LEU A 12 0.81 3.22 6.25
C LEU A 12 -0.56 3.86 6.02
N PHE A 13 -0.73 5.10 6.45
CA PHE A 13 -1.97 5.84 6.23
C PHE A 13 -2.22 6.12 4.74
N LEU A 14 -1.17 6.41 3.95
CA LEU A 14 -1.28 6.57 2.50
C LEU A 14 -1.75 5.27 1.82
N ILE A 15 -1.14 4.13 2.17
CA ILE A 15 -1.55 2.82 1.63
C ILE A 15 -2.99 2.52 2.02
N ALA A 16 -3.38 2.78 3.28
CA ALA A 16 -4.74 2.60 3.76
C ALA A 16 -5.74 3.56 3.09
N ALA A 17 -5.35 4.80 2.77
CA ALA A 17 -6.16 5.71 1.98
C ALA A 17 -6.41 5.17 0.57
N GLY A 18 -5.40 4.60 -0.09
CA GLY A 18 -5.57 3.88 -1.36
C GLY A 18 -6.51 2.68 -1.23
N ALA A 19 -6.31 1.83 -0.21
CA ALA A 19 -7.17 0.69 0.08
C ALA A 19 -8.64 1.11 0.33
N LEU A 20 -8.85 2.27 0.94
CA LEU A 20 -10.19 2.83 1.18
C LEU A 20 -10.94 3.13 -0.13
N TYR A 21 -10.26 3.66 -1.16
CA TYR A 21 -10.86 3.87 -2.47
C TYR A 21 -11.33 2.56 -3.10
N SER A 22 -10.50 1.53 -3.02
CA SER A 22 -10.79 0.21 -3.53
C SER A 22 -11.98 -0.43 -2.79
N GLU A 23 -12.02 -0.31 -1.48
CA GLU A 23 -13.10 -0.81 -0.64
C GLU A 23 -14.43 -0.07 -0.88
N TYR A 24 -14.38 1.26 -1.08
CA TYR A 24 -15.58 2.03 -1.47
C TYR A 24 -16.09 1.65 -2.86
N ALA A 25 -15.22 1.26 -3.79
CA ALA A 25 -15.61 0.77 -5.11
C ALA A 25 -16.08 -0.69 -5.12
N GLY A 26 -16.14 -1.35 -3.95
CA GLY A 26 -16.58 -2.74 -3.80
C GLY A 26 -15.58 -3.78 -4.30
N ARG A 27 -14.29 -3.43 -4.40
CA ARG A 27 -13.22 -4.31 -4.86
C ARG A 27 -12.03 -4.26 -3.91
N LEU A 28 -11.75 -5.33 -3.21
CA LEU A 28 -10.58 -5.41 -2.33
C LEU A 28 -9.27 -5.39 -3.11
N ALA A 29 -8.34 -4.51 -2.70
CA ALA A 29 -7.01 -4.40 -3.30
C ALA A 29 -6.02 -5.35 -2.61
N LEU A 30 -6.15 -6.66 -2.85
CA LEU A 30 -5.28 -7.67 -2.23
C LEU A 30 -3.86 -7.70 -2.81
N PHE A 31 -3.63 -6.96 -3.89
CA PHE A 31 -2.35 -6.83 -4.57
C PHE A 31 -1.41 -5.77 -3.97
N LEU A 32 -1.84 -5.04 -2.93
CA LEU A 32 -1.09 -3.89 -2.39
C LEU A 32 0.34 -4.24 -2.00
N ASP A 33 0.57 -5.36 -1.33
CA ASP A 33 1.90 -5.82 -0.94
C ASP A 33 2.81 -6.04 -2.16
N ALA A 34 2.31 -6.73 -3.17
CA ALA A 34 3.05 -6.99 -4.38
C ALA A 34 3.40 -5.70 -5.15
N VAL A 35 2.49 -4.72 -5.16
CA VAL A 35 2.73 -3.41 -5.80
C VAL A 35 3.77 -2.59 -5.04
N ILE A 36 3.78 -2.64 -3.70
CA ILE A 36 4.85 -2.04 -2.88
C ILE A 36 6.20 -2.64 -3.25
N ASN A 37 6.29 -3.98 -3.33
CA ASN A 37 7.51 -4.69 -3.72
C ASN A 37 7.93 -4.34 -5.16
N LEU A 38 6.98 -4.30 -6.10
CA LEU A 38 7.24 -3.96 -7.50
C LEU A 38 7.81 -2.54 -7.65
N SER A 39 7.18 -1.57 -7.02
CA SER A 39 7.62 -0.18 -7.12
C SER A 39 8.98 0.05 -6.46
N ALA A 40 9.26 -0.62 -5.34
CA ALA A 40 10.56 -0.61 -4.69
C ALA A 40 11.66 -1.20 -5.59
N PHE A 41 11.37 -2.32 -6.26
CA PHE A 41 12.26 -2.96 -7.22
C PHE A 41 12.52 -2.09 -8.45
N LEU A 42 11.46 -1.53 -9.05
CA LEU A 42 11.57 -0.65 -10.21
C LEU A 42 12.32 0.65 -9.86
N PHE A 43 12.06 1.21 -8.69
CA PHE A 43 12.76 2.42 -8.24
C PHE A 43 14.26 2.17 -8.10
N PHE A 44 14.67 1.06 -7.46
CA PHE A 44 16.07 0.67 -7.36
C PHE A 44 16.68 0.43 -8.74
N THR A 45 16.03 -0.32 -9.61
CA THR A 45 16.54 -0.68 -10.93
C THR A 45 16.67 0.54 -11.83
N LEU A 46 15.65 1.40 -11.89
CA LEU A 46 15.67 2.61 -12.71
C LEU A 46 16.69 3.62 -12.19
N PHE A 47 16.84 3.75 -10.88
CA PHE A 47 17.85 4.62 -10.31
C PHE A 47 19.27 4.13 -10.62
N SER A 48 19.53 2.82 -10.52
CA SER A 48 20.85 2.25 -10.82
C SER A 48 21.26 2.46 -12.29
N VAL A 49 20.28 2.59 -13.21
CA VAL A 49 20.54 2.85 -14.64
C VAL A 49 20.64 4.34 -14.96
N THR A 50 19.75 5.17 -14.38
CA THR A 50 19.62 6.59 -14.77
C THR A 50 20.38 7.55 -13.87
N GLY A 51 20.67 7.17 -12.62
CA GLY A 51 21.28 8.04 -11.61
C GLY A 51 20.37 9.19 -11.14
N ASN A 52 19.15 9.31 -11.66
CA ASN A 52 18.22 10.39 -11.33
C ASN A 52 17.08 9.90 -10.45
N MET A 53 17.09 10.34 -9.17
CA MET A 53 16.12 9.93 -8.17
C MET A 53 14.67 10.32 -8.53
N ILE A 54 14.46 11.54 -9.02
CA ILE A 54 13.14 12.06 -9.33
C ILE A 54 12.53 11.28 -10.49
N PHE A 55 13.31 11.08 -11.56
CA PHE A 55 12.86 10.28 -12.70
C PHE A 55 12.54 8.85 -12.30
N ALA A 56 13.45 8.18 -11.56
CA ALA A 56 13.25 6.80 -11.11
C ALA A 56 11.99 6.66 -10.23
N PHE A 57 11.75 7.60 -9.32
CA PHE A 57 10.57 7.61 -8.46
C PHE A 57 9.27 7.70 -9.28
N PHE A 58 9.14 8.73 -10.12
CA PHE A 58 7.92 8.91 -10.91
C PHE A 58 7.72 7.79 -11.93
N ALA A 59 8.78 7.32 -12.58
CA ALA A 59 8.68 6.20 -13.51
C ALA A 59 8.25 4.90 -12.82
N ALA A 60 8.81 4.58 -11.66
CA ALA A 60 8.42 3.40 -10.88
C ALA A 60 6.95 3.46 -10.45
N VAL A 61 6.49 4.61 -9.97
CA VAL A 61 5.08 4.81 -9.56
C VAL A 61 4.14 4.69 -10.76
N VAL A 62 4.47 5.31 -11.88
CA VAL A 62 3.62 5.26 -13.08
C VAL A 62 3.56 3.85 -13.66
N ILE A 63 4.71 3.18 -13.83
CA ILE A 63 4.76 1.83 -14.39
C ILE A 63 3.97 0.85 -13.51
N SER A 64 4.19 0.85 -12.20
CA SER A 64 3.48 -0.03 -11.27
C SER A 64 1.97 0.23 -11.28
N SER A 65 1.56 1.49 -11.29
CA SER A 65 0.14 1.87 -11.34
C SER A 65 -0.52 1.49 -12.66
N MET A 66 0.20 1.62 -13.79
CA MET A 66 -0.30 1.25 -15.12
C MET A 66 -0.46 -0.26 -15.27
N ILE A 67 0.43 -1.07 -14.70
CA ILE A 67 0.30 -2.53 -14.68
C ILE A 67 -1.00 -2.93 -13.97
N VAL A 68 -1.28 -2.36 -12.80
CA VAL A 68 -2.51 -2.64 -12.06
C VAL A 68 -3.74 -2.14 -12.80
N TYR A 69 -3.67 -0.95 -13.41
CA TYR A 69 -4.79 -0.41 -14.18
C TYR A 69 -5.11 -1.25 -15.41
N ALA A 70 -4.09 -1.67 -16.16
CA ALA A 70 -4.26 -2.59 -17.29
C ALA A 70 -4.88 -3.91 -16.85
N SER A 71 -4.42 -4.47 -15.74
CA SER A 71 -5.01 -5.68 -15.14
C SER A 71 -6.48 -5.48 -14.76
N ALA A 72 -6.81 -4.33 -14.15
CA ALA A 72 -8.19 -3.99 -13.80
C ALA A 72 -9.11 -3.91 -15.02
N LEU A 73 -8.63 -3.36 -16.14
CA LEU A 73 -9.38 -3.31 -17.41
C LEU A 73 -9.60 -4.71 -17.99
N ILE A 74 -8.59 -5.56 -17.96
CA ILE A 74 -8.69 -6.96 -18.44
C ILE A 74 -9.71 -7.74 -17.62
N ILE A 75 -9.67 -7.61 -16.29
CA ILE A 75 -10.59 -8.28 -15.37
C ILE A 75 -12.04 -7.83 -15.63
N GLU A 76 -12.24 -6.54 -15.86
CA GLU A 76 -13.56 -6.00 -16.19
C GLU A 76 -14.07 -6.50 -17.52
N PHE A 77 -13.20 -6.52 -18.53
CA PHE A 77 -13.55 -7.03 -19.87
C PHE A 77 -13.91 -8.51 -19.84
N LEU A 78 -13.16 -9.32 -19.10
CA LEU A 78 -13.41 -10.77 -18.96
C LEU A 78 -14.53 -11.08 -17.97
N LYS A 79 -15.06 -10.08 -17.24
CA LYS A 79 -16.03 -10.27 -16.13
C LYS A 79 -15.56 -11.28 -15.10
N ALA A 80 -14.24 -11.33 -14.85
CA ALA A 80 -13.64 -12.24 -13.88
C ALA A 80 -13.91 -11.77 -12.44
N ASP A 81 -13.86 -12.71 -11.48
CA ASP A 81 -13.98 -12.37 -10.08
C ASP A 81 -12.81 -11.48 -9.62
N PRO A 82 -13.08 -10.24 -9.15
CA PRO A 82 -12.03 -9.30 -8.77
C PRO A 82 -11.17 -9.78 -7.60
N PHE A 83 -11.75 -10.57 -6.69
CA PHE A 83 -11.04 -11.08 -5.51
C PHE A 83 -9.97 -12.09 -5.91
N VAL A 84 -10.36 -13.09 -6.70
CA VAL A 84 -9.42 -14.11 -7.21
C VAL A 84 -8.36 -13.48 -8.10
N ALA A 85 -8.79 -12.55 -8.97
CA ALA A 85 -7.89 -11.85 -9.86
C ALA A 85 -6.86 -10.96 -9.13
N ALA A 86 -7.24 -10.33 -8.02
CA ALA A 86 -6.31 -9.54 -7.20
C ALA A 86 -5.23 -10.42 -6.55
N ILE A 87 -5.59 -11.63 -6.09
CA ILE A 87 -4.61 -12.59 -5.55
C ILE A 87 -3.70 -13.11 -6.66
N ALA A 88 -4.27 -13.48 -7.82
CA ALA A 88 -3.48 -13.93 -8.96
C ALA A 88 -2.48 -12.85 -9.43
N LEU A 89 -2.93 -11.59 -9.49
CA LEU A 89 -2.08 -10.45 -9.83
C LEU A 89 -0.90 -10.30 -8.85
N SER A 90 -1.14 -10.46 -7.56
CA SER A 90 -0.06 -10.37 -6.55
C SER A 90 1.00 -11.46 -6.78
N LEU A 91 0.58 -12.70 -7.05
CA LEU A 91 1.51 -13.81 -7.32
C LEU A 91 2.29 -13.61 -8.63
N ILE A 92 1.63 -13.10 -9.67
CA ILE A 92 2.28 -12.79 -10.96
C ILE A 92 3.35 -11.71 -10.76
N ILE A 93 3.03 -10.64 -10.04
CA ILE A 93 3.97 -9.55 -9.76
C ILE A 93 5.18 -10.07 -8.98
N GLU A 94 4.98 -10.81 -7.89
CA GLU A 94 6.05 -11.37 -7.06
C GLU A 94 6.95 -12.33 -7.86
N GLY A 95 6.34 -13.20 -8.66
CA GLY A 95 7.07 -14.10 -9.57
C GLY A 95 7.88 -13.33 -10.61
N THR A 96 7.32 -12.25 -11.17
CA THR A 96 7.99 -11.40 -12.16
C THR A 96 9.18 -10.66 -11.56
N ILE A 97 9.04 -10.09 -10.36
CA ILE A 97 10.14 -9.43 -9.64
C ILE A 97 11.29 -10.43 -9.45
N THR A 98 10.99 -11.63 -8.97
CA THR A 98 11.99 -12.66 -8.72
C THR A 98 12.69 -13.08 -10.01
N ALA A 99 11.94 -13.31 -11.10
CA ALA A 99 12.49 -13.68 -12.40
C ALA A 99 13.41 -12.59 -12.98
N ILE A 100 12.98 -11.33 -12.93
CA ILE A 100 13.77 -10.21 -13.42
C ILE A 100 15.02 -9.99 -12.57
N SER A 101 14.90 -10.10 -11.22
CA SER A 101 16.03 -9.96 -10.30
C SER A 101 17.13 -10.99 -10.60
N VAL A 102 16.76 -12.24 -10.83
CA VAL A 102 17.73 -13.30 -11.19
C VAL A 102 18.36 -13.06 -12.54
N ASN A 103 17.59 -12.62 -13.55
CA ASN A 103 18.11 -12.41 -14.90
C ASN A 103 19.03 -11.17 -15.00
N ILE A 104 18.71 -10.08 -14.31
CA ILE A 104 19.49 -8.82 -14.41
C ILE A 104 20.63 -8.78 -13.39
N PHE A 105 20.36 -9.18 -12.14
CA PHE A 105 21.32 -9.03 -11.04
C PHE A 105 21.96 -10.37 -10.61
N GLY A 106 21.54 -11.49 -11.17
CA GLY A 106 22.08 -12.82 -10.84
C GLY A 106 21.74 -13.31 -9.43
N THR A 107 20.87 -12.62 -8.70
CA THR A 107 20.54 -12.95 -7.30
C THR A 107 19.06 -12.82 -7.00
N ARG A 108 18.61 -13.61 -6.02
CA ARG A 108 17.26 -13.51 -5.41
C ARG A 108 17.29 -12.72 -4.10
N GLY A 109 18.46 -12.24 -3.69
CA GLY A 109 18.66 -11.62 -2.39
C GLY A 109 18.51 -10.09 -2.43
N VAL A 110 19.15 -9.46 -1.46
CA VAL A 110 19.17 -8.01 -1.31
C VAL A 110 20.01 -7.40 -2.44
N LEU A 111 19.47 -6.39 -3.09
CA LEU A 111 20.17 -5.59 -4.11
C LEU A 111 20.68 -4.30 -3.47
N THR A 112 21.98 -4.11 -3.52
CA THR A 112 22.66 -2.89 -3.04
C THR A 112 23.45 -2.26 -4.15
N SER A 113 23.53 -0.94 -4.14
CA SER A 113 24.37 -0.17 -5.07
C SER A 113 25.04 0.97 -4.31
N GLU A 114 26.31 1.23 -4.56
CA GLU A 114 27.04 2.32 -3.91
C GLU A 114 26.42 3.70 -4.19
N ASN A 115 25.81 3.85 -5.34
CA ASN A 115 25.13 5.09 -5.73
C ASN A 115 23.73 5.23 -5.11
N PHE A 116 23.12 4.13 -4.63
CA PHE A 116 21.78 4.13 -4.05
C PHE A 116 21.85 4.33 -2.54
N MET A 117 22.41 5.47 -2.13
CA MET A 117 22.52 5.85 -0.72
C MET A 117 21.81 7.18 -0.47
N PHE A 118 20.85 7.17 0.44
CA PHE A 118 20.08 8.36 0.81
C PHE A 118 20.19 8.62 2.31
N PRO A 119 20.30 9.91 2.74
CA PRO A 119 20.27 10.27 4.15
C PRO A 119 18.91 9.88 4.75
N ARG A 120 18.92 8.94 5.68
CA ARG A 120 17.68 8.41 6.29
C ARG A 120 16.78 9.48 6.90
N ALA A 121 17.37 10.55 7.47
CA ALA A 121 16.60 11.63 8.09
C ALA A 121 15.79 12.41 7.03
N ASP A 122 16.41 12.73 5.89
CA ASP A 122 15.76 13.48 4.81
C ASP A 122 14.68 12.64 4.13
N VAL A 123 14.95 11.35 3.89
CA VAL A 123 13.97 10.42 3.33
C VAL A 123 12.75 10.29 4.25
N ARG A 124 12.95 10.14 5.56
CA ARG A 124 11.85 10.04 6.52
C ARG A 124 11.04 11.32 6.58
N LEU A 125 11.68 12.48 6.54
CA LEU A 125 10.98 13.76 6.54
C LEU A 125 10.17 13.93 5.25
N THR A 126 10.77 13.69 4.10
CA THR A 126 10.08 13.79 2.80
C THR A 126 8.95 12.78 2.70
N ALA A 127 9.15 11.53 3.13
CA ALA A 127 8.10 10.51 3.16
C ALA A 127 6.93 10.93 4.05
N ALA A 128 7.20 11.42 5.27
CA ALA A 128 6.15 11.88 6.19
C ALA A 128 5.32 13.02 5.56
N VAL A 129 5.99 14.04 5.02
CA VAL A 129 5.31 15.21 4.44
C VAL A 129 4.54 14.84 3.18
N VAL A 130 5.17 14.15 2.24
CA VAL A 130 4.54 13.79 0.95
C VAL A 130 3.40 12.81 1.16
N CYS A 131 3.58 11.75 1.96
CA CYS A 131 2.52 10.78 2.22
C CYS A 131 1.35 11.39 2.99
N ALA A 132 1.60 12.27 3.96
CA ALA A 132 0.54 12.99 4.66
C ALA A 132 -0.23 13.94 3.73
N ALA A 133 0.47 14.69 2.88
CA ALA A 133 -0.15 15.60 1.92
C ALA A 133 -0.99 14.84 0.88
N LEU A 134 -0.46 13.77 0.30
CA LEU A 134 -1.16 12.93 -0.66
C LEU A 134 -2.39 12.26 -0.05
N SER A 135 -2.27 11.68 1.13
CA SER A 135 -3.40 11.03 1.81
C SER A 135 -4.49 12.04 2.18
N ALA A 136 -4.12 13.23 2.66
CA ALA A 136 -5.07 14.29 2.96
C ALA A 136 -5.80 14.76 1.68
N LEU A 137 -5.08 14.98 0.59
CA LEU A 137 -5.64 15.38 -0.70
C LEU A 137 -6.63 14.32 -1.21
N LEU A 138 -6.27 13.05 -1.19
CA LEU A 138 -7.13 11.95 -1.61
C LEU A 138 -8.41 11.86 -0.75
N ILE A 139 -8.29 12.01 0.56
CA ILE A 139 -9.44 11.96 1.47
C ILE A 139 -10.36 13.17 1.28
N ILE A 140 -9.79 14.37 1.11
CA ILE A 140 -10.57 15.58 0.81
C ILE A 140 -11.30 15.37 -0.51
N PHE A 141 -10.63 14.93 -1.56
CA PHE A 141 -11.26 14.62 -2.85
C PHE A 141 -12.40 13.62 -2.72
N LEU A 142 -12.21 12.55 -1.96
CA LEU A 142 -13.24 11.53 -1.73
C LEU A 142 -14.49 12.07 -1.00
N LYS A 143 -14.29 13.06 -0.10
CA LYS A 143 -15.38 13.64 0.69
C LYS A 143 -16.10 14.79 -0.01
N THR A 144 -15.36 15.64 -0.72
CA THR A 144 -15.89 16.90 -1.28
C THR A 144 -16.29 16.80 -2.75
N SER A 145 -15.67 15.87 -3.51
CA SER A 145 -15.93 15.75 -4.94
C SER A 145 -17.14 14.88 -5.25
N VAL A 146 -17.92 15.29 -6.26
CA VAL A 146 -18.99 14.47 -6.84
C VAL A 146 -18.46 13.12 -7.35
N LYS A 147 -17.24 13.12 -7.91
CA LYS A 147 -16.58 11.87 -8.34
C LYS A 147 -16.30 10.95 -7.15
N GLY A 148 -15.96 11.49 -5.97
CA GLY A 148 -15.82 10.72 -4.74
C GLY A 148 -17.12 10.02 -4.31
N LEU A 149 -18.27 10.66 -4.53
CA LEU A 149 -19.57 10.02 -4.31
C LEU A 149 -19.79 8.85 -5.28
N TYR A 150 -19.37 9.00 -6.55
CA TYR A 150 -19.51 7.92 -7.54
C TYR A 150 -18.67 6.68 -7.20
N PHE A 151 -17.49 6.82 -6.59
CA PHE A 151 -16.73 5.68 -6.07
C PHE A 151 -17.55 4.88 -5.03
N ARG A 152 -18.24 5.56 -4.13
CA ARG A 152 -19.06 4.91 -3.09
C ARG A 152 -20.29 4.22 -3.68
N ILE A 153 -20.97 4.88 -4.63
CA ILE A 153 -22.15 4.32 -5.28
C ILE A 153 -21.75 3.11 -6.15
N ALA A 154 -20.61 3.17 -6.84
CA ALA A 154 -20.11 2.08 -7.68
C ALA A 154 -19.91 0.77 -6.92
N GLY A 155 -19.57 0.85 -5.63
CA GLY A 155 -19.42 -0.33 -4.79
C GLY A 155 -20.67 -0.78 -4.06
N THR A 156 -21.68 0.11 -3.89
CA THR A 156 -22.92 -0.22 -3.18
C THR A 156 -23.99 -0.68 -4.16
N ASP A 157 -24.22 0.09 -5.21
CA ASP A 157 -25.23 -0.20 -6.24
C ASP A 157 -24.77 0.37 -7.59
N SER A 158 -24.20 -0.47 -8.43
CA SER A 158 -23.73 -0.08 -9.75
C SER A 158 -24.87 0.30 -10.70
N ALA A 159 -26.09 -0.28 -10.52
CA ALA A 159 -27.23 -0.02 -11.37
C ALA A 159 -27.70 1.45 -11.29
N VAL A 160 -27.56 2.09 -10.12
CA VAL A 160 -27.88 3.52 -9.94
C VAL A 160 -26.98 4.42 -10.80
N LEU A 161 -25.70 4.09 -10.95
CA LEU A 161 -24.80 4.84 -11.81
C LEU A 161 -25.13 4.62 -13.29
N GLU A 162 -25.40 3.38 -13.67
CA GLU A 162 -25.74 3.01 -15.05
C GLU A 162 -27.07 3.65 -15.49
N ALA A 163 -28.06 3.73 -14.61
CA ALA A 163 -29.31 4.45 -14.87
C ALA A 163 -29.11 5.96 -15.14
N ARG A 164 -27.99 6.53 -14.65
CA ARG A 164 -27.58 7.91 -14.93
C ARG A 164 -26.64 8.05 -16.14
N GLY A 165 -26.40 6.97 -16.88
CA GLY A 165 -25.48 6.95 -18.01
C GLY A 165 -23.99 6.98 -17.63
N ILE A 166 -23.65 6.69 -16.35
CA ILE A 166 -22.28 6.71 -15.84
C ILE A 166 -21.78 5.27 -15.79
N ASN A 167 -20.65 5.01 -16.45
CA ASN A 167 -20.03 3.67 -16.44
C ASN A 167 -19.41 3.34 -15.09
N SER A 168 -20.03 2.43 -14.34
CA SER A 168 -19.58 1.97 -13.01
C SER A 168 -18.21 1.27 -13.07
N ALA A 169 -17.93 0.54 -14.17
CA ALA A 169 -16.68 -0.15 -14.39
C ALA A 169 -15.47 0.78 -14.39
N SER A 170 -15.59 1.96 -15.00
CA SER A 170 -14.52 2.96 -15.02
C SER A 170 -14.12 3.41 -13.61
N TYR A 171 -15.09 3.58 -12.70
CA TYR A 171 -14.80 3.95 -11.31
C TYR A 171 -14.16 2.80 -10.52
N LYS A 172 -14.56 1.57 -10.77
CA LYS A 172 -13.95 0.39 -10.17
C LYS A 172 -12.49 0.22 -10.61
N CYS A 173 -12.19 0.40 -11.91
CA CYS A 173 -10.82 0.38 -12.41
C CYS A 173 -9.98 1.56 -11.89
N ALA A 174 -10.57 2.77 -11.84
CA ALA A 174 -9.90 3.94 -11.30
C ALA A 174 -9.59 3.80 -9.80
N ALA A 175 -10.42 3.10 -9.02
CA ALA A 175 -10.16 2.81 -7.62
C ALA A 175 -8.89 1.96 -7.44
N TRP A 176 -8.71 0.93 -8.28
CA TRP A 176 -7.48 0.13 -8.27
C TRP A 176 -6.26 0.93 -8.70
N LEU A 177 -6.41 1.83 -9.68
CA LEU A 177 -5.34 2.74 -10.08
C LEU A 177 -4.89 3.63 -8.90
N VAL A 178 -5.84 4.25 -8.18
CA VAL A 178 -5.53 5.08 -7.00
C VAL A 178 -4.88 4.26 -5.90
N SER A 179 -5.37 3.04 -5.64
CA SER A 179 -4.79 2.13 -4.65
C SER A 179 -3.34 1.77 -5.02
N ALA A 180 -3.09 1.45 -6.28
CA ALA A 180 -1.76 1.13 -6.79
C ALA A 180 -0.82 2.35 -6.73
N PHE A 181 -1.30 3.54 -7.05
CA PHE A 181 -0.55 4.79 -6.94
C PHE A 181 -0.08 5.05 -5.50
N CYS A 182 -0.96 4.86 -4.52
CA CYS A 182 -0.61 5.01 -3.10
C CYS A 182 0.40 3.96 -2.65
N ALA A 183 0.18 2.69 -3.01
CA ALA A 183 1.05 1.58 -2.65
C ALA A 183 2.44 1.73 -3.29
N SER A 184 2.50 2.09 -4.58
CA SER A 184 3.77 2.28 -5.29
C SER A 184 4.56 3.47 -4.77
N SER A 185 3.91 4.58 -4.41
CA SER A 185 4.58 5.71 -3.77
C SER A 185 5.20 5.30 -2.43
N ALA A 186 4.49 4.54 -1.62
CA ALA A 186 5.00 4.03 -0.35
C ALA A 186 6.18 3.07 -0.55
N GLY A 187 6.13 2.18 -1.55
CA GLY A 187 7.21 1.24 -1.87
C GLY A 187 8.52 1.93 -2.26
N CYS A 188 8.45 3.00 -3.06
CA CYS A 188 9.61 3.82 -3.37
C CYS A 188 10.24 4.44 -2.12
N PHE A 189 9.43 4.95 -1.19
CA PHE A 189 9.94 5.49 0.08
C PHE A 189 10.57 4.42 0.97
N TYR A 190 10.02 3.21 1.03
CA TYR A 190 10.63 2.10 1.78
C TYR A 190 11.99 1.71 1.21
N ALA A 191 12.14 1.60 -0.12
CA ALA A 191 13.42 1.32 -0.74
C ALA A 191 14.45 2.44 -0.49
N ALA A 192 14.02 3.70 -0.57
CA ALA A 192 14.87 4.84 -0.27
C ALA A 192 15.32 4.88 1.20
N GLU A 193 14.44 4.55 2.16
CA GLU A 193 14.74 4.54 3.59
C GLU A 193 15.79 3.49 3.96
N ILE A 194 15.72 2.31 3.32
CA ILE A 194 16.68 1.21 3.55
C ILE A 194 17.95 1.40 2.70
N SER A 195 17.89 2.26 1.66
CA SER A 195 18.96 2.44 0.66
C SER A 195 19.33 1.13 -0.04
N SER A 196 18.34 0.27 -0.28
CA SER A 196 18.50 -1.02 -0.95
C SER A 196 17.14 -1.58 -1.35
N PHE A 197 17.12 -2.52 -2.28
CA PHE A 197 15.95 -3.36 -2.49
C PHE A 197 16.12 -4.67 -1.70
N VAL A 198 15.13 -4.97 -0.89
CA VAL A 198 15.03 -6.24 -0.14
C VAL A 198 13.79 -6.98 -0.65
N PRO A 199 13.90 -8.26 -1.01
CA PRO A 199 12.73 -9.05 -1.37
C PRO A 199 11.71 -9.03 -0.23
N ASN A 200 10.43 -8.85 -0.57
CA ASN A 200 9.35 -8.70 0.39
C ASN A 200 9.51 -7.47 1.34
N ILE A 201 9.98 -6.34 0.79
CA ILE A 201 10.16 -5.09 1.54
C ILE A 201 8.84 -4.57 2.12
N ALA A 202 7.72 -4.93 1.50
CA ALA A 202 6.37 -4.62 1.99
C ALA A 202 6.10 -5.23 3.38
N GLY A 203 6.60 -6.46 3.62
CA GLY A 203 6.48 -7.13 4.91
C GLY A 203 5.05 -7.26 5.43
N GLY A 204 4.05 -7.39 4.56
CA GLY A 204 2.64 -7.47 4.92
C GLY A 204 1.92 -6.14 5.16
N ARG A 205 2.58 -5.00 4.89
CA ARG A 205 1.99 -3.66 5.12
C ARG A 205 0.77 -3.37 4.25
N GLY A 206 0.65 -4.00 3.09
CA GLY A 206 -0.56 -3.93 2.26
C GLY A 206 -1.75 -4.62 2.94
N TRP A 207 -1.53 -5.78 3.55
CA TRP A 207 -2.55 -6.47 4.34
C TRP A 207 -2.94 -5.67 5.58
N ILE A 208 -1.96 -5.10 6.28
CA ILE A 208 -2.20 -4.21 7.42
C ILE A 208 -3.06 -3.02 7.00
N ALA A 209 -2.80 -2.41 5.85
CA ALA A 209 -3.58 -1.29 5.34
C ALA A 209 -5.04 -1.65 5.13
N LEU A 210 -5.35 -2.85 4.64
CA LEU A 210 -6.72 -3.36 4.55
C LEU A 210 -7.35 -3.52 5.94
N VAL A 211 -6.61 -4.11 6.89
CA VAL A 211 -7.07 -4.23 8.28
C VAL A 211 -7.38 -2.86 8.88
N LEU A 212 -6.54 -1.85 8.63
CA LEU A 212 -6.76 -0.47 9.11
C LEU A 212 -8.05 0.15 8.55
N VAL A 213 -8.40 -0.13 7.29
CA VAL A 213 -9.64 0.33 6.68
C VAL A 213 -10.86 -0.28 7.37
N PHE A 214 -10.83 -1.59 7.65
CA PHE A 214 -11.91 -2.27 8.36
C PHE A 214 -11.99 -1.83 9.82
N LEU A 215 -10.85 -1.73 10.51
CA LEU A 215 -10.77 -1.26 11.90
C LEU A 215 -11.28 0.18 12.03
N GLY A 216 -10.91 1.04 11.07
CA GLY A 216 -11.37 2.43 11.01
C GLY A 216 -12.81 2.59 10.51
N ARG A 217 -13.56 1.48 10.28
CA ARG A 217 -14.96 1.50 9.79
C ARG A 217 -15.14 2.43 8.59
N LYS A 218 -14.19 2.40 7.66
CA LYS A 218 -14.16 3.27 6.46
C LYS A 218 -14.16 4.78 6.78
N LYS A 219 -13.94 5.19 8.03
CA LYS A 219 -13.84 6.62 8.42
C LYS A 219 -12.38 7.04 8.44
N PRO A 220 -11.95 8.03 7.63
CA PRO A 220 -10.55 8.39 7.49
C PRO A 220 -9.84 8.78 8.78
N LEU A 221 -10.54 9.44 9.71
CA LEU A 221 -9.96 9.83 11.00
C LEU A 221 -9.60 8.62 11.87
N TYR A 222 -10.47 7.60 11.89
CA TYR A 222 -10.20 6.37 12.64
C TYR A 222 -9.11 5.52 11.95
N ILE A 223 -9.05 5.54 10.60
CA ILE A 223 -7.96 4.91 9.85
C ILE A 223 -6.61 5.57 10.19
N ALA A 224 -6.56 6.90 10.28
CA ALA A 224 -5.35 7.62 10.67
C ALA A 224 -4.91 7.28 12.11
N ALA A 225 -5.86 7.23 13.04
CA ALA A 225 -5.59 6.84 14.43
C ALA A 225 -5.09 5.38 14.52
N ALA A 226 -5.71 4.47 13.77
CA ALA A 226 -5.29 3.07 13.70
C ALA A 226 -3.90 2.92 13.04
N ALA A 227 -3.58 3.70 12.00
CA ALA A 227 -2.26 3.71 11.36
C ALA A 227 -1.18 4.21 12.33
N LEU A 228 -1.48 5.25 13.11
CA LEU A 228 -0.57 5.75 14.15
C LEU A 228 -0.34 4.69 15.25
N PHE A 229 -1.40 4.05 15.73
CA PHE A 229 -1.31 2.99 16.71
C PHE A 229 -0.46 1.81 16.20
N PHE A 230 -0.71 1.38 14.96
CA PHE A 230 0.05 0.28 14.38
C PHE A 230 1.53 0.64 14.16
N ALA A 231 1.82 1.83 13.65
CA ALA A 231 3.19 2.32 13.50
C ALA A 231 3.92 2.43 14.84
N ALA A 232 3.21 2.85 15.90
CA ALA A 232 3.77 2.88 17.25
C ALA A 232 4.09 1.46 17.76
N ALA A 233 3.18 0.51 17.54
CA ALA A 233 3.39 -0.89 17.91
C ALA A 233 4.57 -1.52 17.13
N GLU A 234 4.70 -1.24 15.81
CA GLU A 234 5.83 -1.70 14.98
C GLU A 234 7.16 -1.09 15.46
N CYS A 235 7.15 0.20 15.76
CA CYS A 235 8.31 0.89 16.31
C CYS A 235 8.72 0.30 17.66
N PHE A 236 7.78 0.06 18.56
CA PHE A 236 8.03 -0.57 19.85
C PHE A 236 8.57 -2.00 19.69
N ALA A 237 7.93 -2.82 18.83
CA ALA A 237 8.36 -4.18 18.56
C ALA A 237 9.78 -4.28 17.99
N SER A 238 10.22 -3.27 17.23
CA SER A 238 11.59 -3.22 16.68
C SER A 238 12.67 -2.91 17.74
N TYR A 239 12.31 -2.33 18.89
CA TYR A 239 13.23 -2.09 20.01
C TYR A 239 13.31 -3.26 21.00
N LEU A 240 12.25 -4.08 21.10
CA LEU A 240 12.20 -5.18 22.07
C LEU A 240 13.34 -6.21 21.94
N PRO A 241 13.79 -6.61 20.76
CA PRO A 241 14.90 -7.57 20.62
C PRO A 241 16.20 -7.11 21.29
N ASN A 242 16.43 -5.80 21.36
CA ASN A 242 17.61 -5.23 22.02
C ASN A 242 17.51 -5.27 23.55
N THR A 243 16.29 -5.34 24.10
CA THR A 243 16.04 -5.34 25.55
C THR A 243 15.77 -6.74 26.10
N LEU A 244 15.29 -7.65 25.26
CA LEU A 244 14.89 -9.02 25.65
C LEU A 244 15.60 -10.07 24.78
N PRO A 245 16.92 -10.27 24.95
CA PRO A 245 17.71 -11.17 24.07
C PRO A 245 17.31 -12.65 24.18
N ASN A 246 16.58 -13.04 25.23
CA ASN A 246 16.16 -14.43 25.47
C ASN A 246 14.90 -14.83 24.65
N ILE A 247 14.20 -13.87 24.01
CA ILE A 247 13.01 -14.16 23.24
C ILE A 247 13.35 -14.14 21.75
N PRO A 248 12.91 -15.13 20.94
CA PRO A 248 13.15 -15.12 19.50
C PRO A 248 12.64 -13.83 18.85
N PRO A 249 13.47 -13.12 18.05
CA PRO A 249 13.09 -11.84 17.43
C PRO A 249 11.81 -11.94 16.59
N ALA A 250 11.56 -13.10 15.96
CA ALA A 250 10.36 -13.35 15.17
C ALA A 250 9.06 -13.21 15.97
N LEU A 251 9.03 -13.62 17.23
CA LEU A 251 7.87 -13.46 18.12
C LEU A 251 7.64 -11.99 18.48
N LEU A 252 8.72 -11.23 18.70
CA LEU A 252 8.62 -9.81 19.03
C LEU A 252 8.13 -8.98 17.85
N ILE A 253 8.56 -9.32 16.63
CA ILE A 253 8.11 -8.65 15.40
C ILE A 253 6.64 -8.99 15.08
N SER A 254 6.11 -10.12 15.56
CA SER A 254 4.70 -10.47 15.38
C SER A 254 3.73 -9.72 16.32
N LEU A 255 4.22 -9.06 17.37
CA LEU A 255 3.39 -8.32 18.33
C LEU A 255 2.39 -7.32 17.72
N PRO A 256 2.75 -6.49 16.71
CA PRO A 256 1.80 -5.58 16.10
C PRO A 256 0.60 -6.28 15.47
N TYR A 257 0.82 -7.46 14.87
CA TYR A 257 -0.24 -8.26 14.25
C TYR A 257 -1.16 -8.88 15.31
N LEU A 258 -0.61 -9.36 16.42
CA LEU A 258 -1.38 -9.83 17.56
C LEU A 258 -2.20 -8.72 18.20
N ALA A 259 -1.63 -7.51 18.32
CA ALA A 259 -2.34 -6.33 18.80
C ALA A 259 -3.51 -5.96 17.87
N ALA A 260 -3.31 -5.98 16.56
CA ALA A 260 -4.37 -5.74 15.58
C ALA A 260 -5.50 -6.78 15.70
N LEU A 261 -5.15 -8.06 15.85
CA LEU A 261 -6.12 -9.15 16.04
C LEU A 261 -6.93 -8.96 17.34
N ALA A 262 -6.25 -8.62 18.43
CA ALA A 262 -6.89 -8.35 19.71
C ALA A 262 -7.87 -7.18 19.63
N VAL A 263 -7.50 -6.09 18.97
CA VAL A 263 -8.37 -4.92 18.78
C VAL A 263 -9.60 -5.29 17.94
N ILE A 264 -9.42 -6.05 16.86
CA ILE A 264 -10.55 -6.52 16.03
C ILE A 264 -11.50 -7.43 16.82
N SER A 265 -10.97 -8.30 17.69
CA SER A 265 -11.79 -9.23 18.46
C SER A 265 -12.63 -8.54 19.54
N VAL A 266 -12.14 -7.39 20.06
CA VAL A 266 -12.85 -6.62 21.11
C VAL A 266 -13.86 -5.65 20.51
N LEU A 267 -13.65 -5.20 19.25
CA LEU A 267 -14.62 -4.31 18.60
C LEU A 267 -15.86 -5.11 18.19
N PRO A 268 -17.06 -4.68 18.65
CA PRO A 268 -18.29 -5.37 18.24
C PRO A 268 -18.45 -5.27 16.73
N GLY A 269 -18.56 -6.43 16.07
CA GLY A 269 -18.86 -6.51 14.65
C GLY A 269 -20.13 -5.73 14.34
N GLU A 270 -20.16 -5.02 13.21
CA GLU A 270 -21.41 -4.45 12.71
C GLU A 270 -22.40 -5.62 12.56
N ARG A 271 -23.42 -5.68 13.43
CA ARG A 271 -24.60 -6.47 13.13
C ARG A 271 -25.14 -5.91 11.81
N ARG A 272 -25.05 -6.70 10.75
CA ARG A 272 -25.80 -6.42 9.52
C ARG A 272 -27.25 -6.32 9.99
N ALA A 273 -27.81 -5.12 9.90
CA ALA A 273 -29.26 -4.97 9.95
C ALA A 273 -29.76 -5.75 8.73
N GLU A 274 -30.37 -6.88 8.99
CA GLU A 274 -31.17 -7.65 8.04
C GLU A 274 -32.34 -6.83 7.55
#